data_399362095c274d78da8159020a8f417e
#
_entry.id   399362095c274d78da8159020a8f417e
#
_cell.length_a   1.000
_cell.length_b   1.000
_cell.length_c   1.000
_cell.angle_alpha   90.00
_cell.angle_beta   90.00
_cell.angle_gamma   90.00
#
_symmetry.space_group_name_H-M   'P 1'
#
loop_
_entity.id
_entity.type
_entity.pdbx_description
1 polymer ?
#
loop_
_entity_poly.entity_id
_entity_poly.type
_entity_poly.pdbx_seq_one_letter_code
_entity_poly.pdbx_strand_id
1 'polypeptide(L)' 'MALVVYTKDNCPACVQLKARLVSEGTSFVEVHLGRDMTIEDFKEKFPTVRSVPHMENVDDCN' A
#
# COMPACT_ATOMS: atom_id res chain seq x y z
N MET A 1 10.02 12.27 -2.24
CA MET A 1 9.69 10.94 -1.66
C MET A 1 8.19 10.72 -1.75
N ALA A 2 7.81 9.56 -2.18
CA ALA A 2 6.42 9.17 -2.26
C ALA A 2 6.19 7.90 -1.44
N LEU A 3 5.10 7.87 -0.69
CA LEU A 3 4.71 6.70 0.07
C LEU A 3 3.58 5.99 -0.66
N VAL A 4 3.77 4.72 -0.96
CA VAL A 4 2.76 3.88 -1.62
C VAL A 4 2.28 2.86 -0.61
N VAL A 5 0.96 2.76 -0.46
CA VAL A 5 0.33 1.83 0.48
C VAL A 5 -0.48 0.82 -0.31
N TYR A 6 -0.18 -0.44 -0.14
CA TYR A 6 -0.88 -1.53 -0.81
C TYR A 6 -1.93 -2.09 0.14
N THR A 7 -3.18 -2.14 -0.31
CA THR A 7 -4.32 -2.55 0.51
C THR A 7 -5.16 -3.59 -0.26
N LYS A 8 -6.17 -4.13 0.41
CA LYS A 8 -7.13 -5.04 -0.22
C LYS A 8 -8.50 -4.90 0.44
N ASP A 9 -9.51 -5.57 -0.13
CA ASP A 9 -10.83 -5.61 0.46
C ASP A 9 -10.82 -6.39 1.78
N ASN A 10 -11.74 -6.05 2.66
CA ASN A 10 -11.94 -6.75 3.93
C ASN A 10 -10.65 -6.83 4.76
N CYS A 11 -9.93 -5.73 4.80
CA CYS A 11 -8.67 -5.66 5.55
C CYS A 11 -8.78 -4.56 6.61
N PRO A 12 -9.18 -4.91 7.84
CA PRO A 12 -9.26 -3.92 8.91
C PRO A 12 -7.93 -3.22 9.19
N ALA A 13 -6.83 -3.97 9.11
CA ALA A 13 -5.50 -3.39 9.31
C ALA A 13 -5.18 -2.34 8.26
N CYS A 14 -5.63 -2.55 7.01
CA CYS A 14 -5.43 -1.57 5.95
C CYS A 14 -6.21 -0.29 6.23
N VAL A 15 -7.44 -0.43 6.70
CA VAL A 15 -8.28 0.71 7.06
C VAL A 15 -7.65 1.51 8.19
N GLN A 16 -7.17 0.81 9.22
CA GLN A 16 -6.52 1.47 10.36
C GLN A 16 -5.26 2.18 9.95
N LEU A 17 -4.45 1.57 9.10
CA LEU A 17 -3.22 2.20 8.63
C LEU A 17 -3.50 3.46 7.84
N LYS A 18 -4.47 3.42 6.94
CA LYS A 18 -4.84 4.60 6.15
C LYS A 18 -5.35 5.71 7.05
N ALA A 19 -6.21 5.37 7.99
CA ALA A 19 -6.74 6.36 8.93
C ALA A 19 -5.62 7.01 9.73
N ARG A 20 -4.65 6.22 10.17
CA ARG A 20 -3.50 6.73 10.90
C ARG A 20 -2.68 7.69 10.06
N LEU A 21 -2.39 7.32 8.82
CA LEU A 21 -1.61 8.18 7.93
C LEU A 21 -2.30 9.50 7.67
N VAL A 22 -3.61 9.47 7.46
CA VAL A 22 -4.40 10.68 7.27
C VAL A 22 -4.35 11.54 8.55
N SER A 23 -4.48 10.91 9.71
CA SER A 23 -4.45 11.61 10.99
C SER A 23 -3.10 12.27 11.24
N GLU A 24 -2.02 11.65 10.77
CA GLU A 24 -0.67 12.20 10.91
C GLU A 24 -0.34 13.25 9.86
N GLY A 25 -1.23 13.47 8.91
CA GLY A 25 -0.99 14.41 7.82
C GLY A 25 0.00 13.89 6.78
N THR A 26 0.19 12.57 6.72
CA THR A 26 1.12 11.96 5.79
C THR A 26 0.43 11.74 4.44
N SER A 27 1.05 12.24 3.37
CA SER A 27 0.55 12.01 2.02
C SER A 27 1.00 10.63 1.53
N PHE A 28 0.10 9.93 0.88
CA PHE A 28 0.42 8.60 0.33
C PHE A 28 -0.45 8.31 -0.88
N VAL A 29 -0.01 7.34 -1.68
CA VAL A 29 -0.78 6.81 -2.80
C VAL A 29 -1.26 5.42 -2.41
N GLU A 30 -2.56 5.17 -2.55
CA GLU A 30 -3.12 3.86 -2.26
C GLU A 30 -3.20 3.03 -3.53
N VAL A 31 -2.70 1.81 -3.47
CA VAL A 31 -2.87 0.80 -4.52
C VAL A 31 -3.75 -0.30 -3.94
N HIS A 32 -4.96 -0.43 -4.45
CA HIS A 32 -5.93 -1.42 -3.96
C HIS A 32 -5.81 -2.69 -4.78
N LEU A 33 -5.39 -3.77 -4.13
CA LEU A 33 -5.23 -5.06 -4.79
C LEU A 33 -6.59 -5.61 -5.20
N GLY A 34 -6.66 -6.09 -6.43
CA GLY A 34 -7.91 -6.54 -7.02
C GLY A 34 -8.60 -5.47 -7.84
N ARG A 35 -8.18 -4.21 -7.74
CA ARG A 35 -8.74 -3.10 -8.51
C ARG A 35 -7.67 -2.35 -9.28
N ASP A 36 -6.68 -1.82 -8.56
CA ASP A 36 -5.60 -1.03 -9.16
C ASP A 36 -4.43 -1.89 -9.61
N MET A 37 -4.25 -3.03 -8.95
CA MET A 37 -3.19 -3.98 -9.23
C MET A 37 -3.72 -5.36 -8.88
N THR A 38 -3.39 -6.37 -9.69
CA THR A 38 -3.79 -7.73 -9.35
C THR A 38 -2.94 -8.27 -8.21
N ILE A 39 -3.49 -9.24 -7.48
CA ILE A 39 -2.74 -9.90 -6.41
C ILE A 39 -1.51 -10.61 -6.97
N GLU A 40 -1.64 -11.18 -8.16
CA GLU A 40 -0.53 -11.85 -8.83
C GLU A 40 0.60 -10.89 -9.14
N ASP A 41 0.28 -9.70 -9.65
CA ASP A 41 1.27 -8.67 -9.93
C ASP A 41 1.96 -8.23 -8.65
N PHE A 42 1.20 -8.10 -7.57
CA PHE A 42 1.76 -7.73 -6.28
C PHE A 42 2.76 -8.77 -5.79
N LYS A 43 2.41 -10.05 -5.89
CA LYS A 43 3.30 -11.14 -5.48
C LYS A 43 4.57 -11.17 -6.32
N GLU A 44 4.45 -10.85 -7.60
CA GLU A 44 5.58 -10.83 -8.50
C GLU A 44 6.52 -9.68 -8.17
N LYS A 45 5.95 -8.52 -7.85
CA LYS A 45 6.73 -7.34 -7.50
C LYS A 45 7.38 -7.48 -6.12
N PHE A 46 6.69 -8.10 -5.19
CA PHE A 46 7.15 -8.27 -3.81
C PHE A 46 7.08 -9.73 -3.39
N PRO A 47 7.98 -10.58 -3.91
CA PRO A 47 7.87 -12.04 -3.65
C PRO A 47 8.06 -12.41 -2.19
N THR A 48 8.66 -11.56 -1.38
CA THR A 48 8.86 -11.83 0.03
C THR A 48 7.75 -11.28 0.92
N VAL A 49 6.86 -10.46 0.37
CA VAL A 49 5.75 -9.87 1.12
C VAL A 49 4.55 -10.81 1.02
N ARG A 50 4.01 -11.21 2.15
CA ARG A 50 2.93 -12.19 2.21
C ARG A 50 1.60 -11.63 2.66
N SER A 51 1.56 -10.38 3.08
CA SER A 51 0.34 -9.80 3.62
C SER A 51 0.30 -8.31 3.34
N VAL A 52 -0.89 -7.77 3.42
CA VAL A 52 -1.14 -6.34 3.37
C VAL A 52 -1.68 -5.92 4.74
N PRO A 53 -1.58 -4.68 5.14
CA PRO A 53 -1.07 -3.56 4.35
C PRO A 53 0.45 -3.62 4.18
N HIS A 54 0.92 -3.12 3.05
CA HIS A 54 2.34 -3.01 2.77
C HIS A 54 2.65 -1.58 2.35
N MET A 55 3.71 -1.02 2.91
CA MET A 55 4.12 0.34 2.56
C MET A 55 5.46 0.31 1.86
N GLU A 56 5.57 1.13 0.82
CA GLU A 56 6.81 1.26 0.08
C GLU A 56 7.14 2.72 -0.07
N ASN A 57 8.35 3.10 0.32
CA ASN A 57 8.86 4.45 0.04
C ASN A 57 9.50 4.45 -1.32
N VAL A 58 8.97 5.25 -2.21
CA VAL A 58 9.51 5.39 -3.56
C VAL A 58 10.20 6.73 -3.66
N ASP A 59 11.46 6.72 -4.00
CA ASP A 59 12.21 7.94 -4.20
C ASP A 59 12.03 8.38 -5.64
N ASP A 60 11.27 9.44 -5.83
CA ASP A 60 11.00 9.98 -7.15
C ASP A 60 11.84 11.20 -7.47
N CYS A 61 12.85 11.45 -6.69
CA CYS A 61 13.78 12.55 -6.89
C CYS A 61 14.90 12.19 -7.85
N ASN A 62 14.58 11.99 -9.06
CA ASN A 62 15.60 11.65 -10.04
C ASN A 62 15.85 12.77 -11.01
#